data_52cc67604435b4f73211b40e571220d3
#
_entry.id   52cc67604435b4f73211b40e571220d3
#
_cell.length_a   1.000
_cell.length_b   1.000
_cell.length_c   1.000
_cell.angle_alpha   90.00
_cell.angle_beta   90.00
_cell.angle_gamma   90.00
#
_symmetry.space_group_name_H-M   'P 1'
#
loop_
_entity.id
_entity.type
_entity.pdbx_description
1 polymer ?
#
loop_
_entity_poly.entity_id
_entity_poly.type
_entity_poly.pdbx_seq_one_letter_code
_entity_poly.pdbx_strand_id
1 'polypeptide(L)'
;MKSITSPNKQEVITSICGVCPAGCGVHVHLEDGKIERLTPIQNHPQGIVCPRGVHAKEIVYSPDRLLFPQQRVGPRGSGRFERIPWNTAYEQIVENLQSIARRYGPEAVAIYTGRGNFEFALNELFAPNSTVESSANAVLFPFGSPNTMGVGSLCYVSYGLIASRACFGAYMRNMREDIENAELILVWGANPSTASSPINLSEIKRAQRRGARVIVIDHRRSETARATRAEWIGIRPGTDGALALGLIHVLIAENLYDQDFVQNWTHGFDSL
;
A
#
# COMPACT_ATOMS: atom_id res chain seq x y z
N MET A 1 19.63 51.14 -5.28
CA MET A 1 18.54 50.35 -5.83
C MET A 1 18.08 49.38 -4.75
N LYS A 2 16.93 49.62 -4.11
CA LYS A 2 16.32 48.69 -3.16
C LYS A 2 15.69 47.57 -3.98
N SER A 3 16.15 46.33 -3.84
CA SER A 3 15.49 45.14 -4.39
C SER A 3 14.11 45.04 -3.73
N ILE A 4 13.07 45.25 -4.49
CA ILE A 4 11.71 44.91 -4.11
C ILE A 4 11.64 43.41 -4.15
N THR A 5 11.79 42.77 -3.00
CA THR A 5 11.42 41.34 -2.84
C THR A 5 9.90 41.30 -3.03
N SER A 6 9.44 40.64 -4.09
CA SER A 6 8.02 40.34 -4.25
C SER A 6 7.53 39.62 -2.99
N PRO A 7 6.29 39.90 -2.52
CA PRO A 7 5.77 39.18 -1.36
C PRO A 7 5.72 37.69 -1.64
N ASN A 8 6.14 36.85 -0.68
CA ASN A 8 6.04 35.42 -0.74
C ASN A 8 4.64 35.01 -1.21
N LYS A 9 4.56 34.36 -2.37
CA LYS A 9 3.28 33.91 -2.90
C LYS A 9 2.88 32.64 -2.14
N GLN A 10 1.94 32.79 -1.22
CA GLN A 10 1.34 31.64 -0.54
C GLN A 10 0.15 31.13 -1.34
N GLU A 11 0.07 29.81 -1.50
CA GLU A 11 -1.00 29.13 -2.21
C GLU A 11 -1.39 27.86 -1.44
N VAL A 12 -2.67 27.49 -1.48
CA VAL A 12 -3.18 26.27 -0.87
C VAL A 12 -3.91 25.46 -1.93
N ILE A 13 -3.44 24.24 -2.17
CA ILE A 13 -4.02 23.33 -3.16
C ILE A 13 -4.65 22.15 -2.42
N THR A 14 -5.88 21.81 -2.79
CA THR A 14 -6.56 20.59 -2.33
C THR A 14 -6.03 19.39 -3.12
N SER A 15 -5.57 18.36 -2.44
CA SER A 15 -4.96 17.18 -3.07
C SER A 15 -5.09 15.94 -2.20
N ILE A 16 -4.50 14.86 -2.66
CA ILE A 16 -4.37 13.59 -1.95
C ILE A 16 -2.90 13.37 -1.60
N CYS A 17 -2.63 12.95 -0.37
CA CYS A 17 -1.28 12.61 0.06
C CYS A 17 -0.78 11.35 -0.70
N GLY A 18 0.30 11.50 -1.47
CA GLY A 18 0.89 10.44 -2.28
C GLY A 18 1.98 9.61 -1.59
N VAL A 19 2.22 9.78 -0.29
CA VAL A 19 3.31 9.06 0.42
C VAL A 19 3.01 7.58 0.59
N CYS A 20 1.75 7.20 0.69
CA CYS A 20 1.32 5.80 0.76
C CYS A 20 -0.08 5.64 0.15
N PRO A 21 -0.54 4.40 -0.08
CA PRO A 21 -1.84 4.16 -0.74
C PRO A 21 -3.08 4.46 0.11
N ALA A 22 -2.94 5.04 1.29
CA ALA A 22 -4.09 5.38 2.13
C ALA A 22 -4.98 6.48 1.53
N GLY A 23 -4.46 7.32 0.61
CA GLY A 23 -5.27 8.32 -0.08
C GLY A 23 -5.82 9.43 0.81
N CYS A 24 -5.07 9.86 1.83
CA CYS A 24 -5.52 10.89 2.75
C CYS A 24 -5.74 12.22 2.04
N GLY A 25 -6.92 12.83 2.22
CA GLY A 25 -7.23 14.16 1.71
C GLY A 25 -6.48 15.23 2.47
N VAL A 26 -5.76 16.07 1.75
CA VAL A 26 -4.88 17.10 2.33
C VAL A 26 -5.00 18.43 1.60
N HIS A 27 -4.78 19.50 2.35
CA HIS A 27 -4.40 20.79 1.80
C HIS A 27 -2.88 20.88 1.77
N VAL A 28 -2.33 21.10 0.58
CA VAL A 28 -0.91 21.35 0.35
C VAL A 28 -0.67 22.84 0.39
N HIS A 29 0.06 23.31 1.39
CA HIS A 29 0.47 24.71 1.50
C HIS A 29 1.77 24.91 0.74
N LEU A 30 1.74 25.81 -0.23
CA LEU A 30 2.90 26.18 -1.03
C LEU A 30 3.40 27.57 -0.63
N GLU A 31 4.70 27.73 -0.61
CA GLU A 31 5.41 29.00 -0.51
C GLU A 31 6.38 29.10 -1.69
N ASP A 32 6.20 30.11 -2.53
CA ASP A 32 6.97 30.28 -3.78
C ASP A 32 7.03 29.02 -4.65
N GLY A 33 5.90 28.30 -4.76
CA GLY A 33 5.78 27.09 -5.55
C GLY A 33 6.37 25.81 -4.92
N LYS A 34 6.87 25.89 -3.68
CA LYS A 34 7.40 24.74 -2.94
C LYS A 34 6.46 24.31 -1.82
N ILE A 35 6.38 23.02 -1.59
CA ILE A 35 5.59 22.44 -0.48
C ILE A 35 6.20 22.91 0.84
N GLU A 36 5.42 23.63 1.62
CA GLU A 36 5.81 24.03 2.98
C GLU A 36 5.30 23.02 4.00
N ARG A 37 4.01 22.67 3.94
CA ARG A 37 3.39 21.70 4.84
C ARG A 37 2.12 21.12 4.27
N LEU A 38 1.66 20.02 4.85
CA LEU A 38 0.35 19.42 4.60
C LEU A 38 -0.55 19.61 5.82
N THR A 39 -1.83 19.88 5.59
CA THR A 39 -2.87 19.85 6.63
C THR A 39 -4.03 18.97 6.20
N PRO A 40 -4.75 18.33 7.14
CA PRO A 40 -5.85 17.42 6.78
C PRO A 40 -7.07 18.22 6.28
N ILE A 41 -7.83 17.62 5.36
CA ILE A 41 -9.18 18.08 4.99
C ILE A 41 -10.14 17.50 6.02
N GLN A 42 -10.77 18.36 6.84
CA GLN A 42 -11.56 17.92 8.01
C GLN A 42 -12.74 17.00 7.65
N ASN A 43 -13.41 17.25 6.53
CA ASN A 43 -14.61 16.48 6.12
C ASN A 43 -14.30 15.36 5.13
N HIS A 44 -13.03 15.04 4.89
CA HIS A 44 -12.65 13.91 4.05
C HIS A 44 -12.68 12.62 4.89
N PRO A 45 -13.22 11.49 4.38
CA PRO A 45 -13.27 10.22 5.11
C PRO A 45 -11.91 9.77 5.67
N GLN A 46 -10.83 10.19 5.01
CA GLN A 46 -9.45 9.98 5.42
C GLN A 46 -8.71 11.32 5.57
N GLY A 47 -9.34 12.29 6.21
CA GLY A 47 -8.76 13.61 6.47
C GLY A 47 -7.76 13.59 7.63
N ILE A 48 -6.59 13.02 7.40
CA ILE A 48 -5.53 12.86 8.40
C ILE A 48 -4.16 13.13 7.79
N VAL A 49 -3.28 13.75 8.55
CA VAL A 49 -1.85 13.85 8.22
C VAL A 49 -1.06 13.08 9.28
N CYS A 50 -0.53 11.93 8.90
CA CYS A 50 0.30 11.10 9.76
C CYS A 50 1.77 11.57 9.75
N PRO A 51 2.65 11.04 10.61
CA PRO A 51 4.08 11.41 10.61
C PRO A 51 4.74 11.33 9.23
N ARG A 52 4.39 10.34 8.38
CA ARG A 52 4.92 10.27 7.02
C ARG A 52 4.45 11.44 6.14
N GLY A 53 3.19 11.83 6.26
CA GLY A 53 2.64 12.99 5.54
C GLY A 53 3.27 14.31 6.00
N VAL A 54 3.55 14.46 7.30
CA VAL A 54 4.27 15.63 7.83
C VAL A 54 5.64 15.78 7.17
N HIS A 55 6.33 14.68 6.92
CA HIS A 55 7.66 14.65 6.29
C HIS A 55 7.61 14.51 4.76
N ALA A 56 6.45 14.70 4.11
CA ALA A 56 6.32 14.56 2.66
C ALA A 56 7.26 15.49 1.88
N LYS A 57 7.47 16.73 2.35
CA LYS A 57 8.38 17.68 1.72
C LYS A 57 9.84 17.20 1.73
N GLU A 58 10.26 16.53 2.79
CA GLU A 58 11.63 15.99 2.90
C GLU A 58 11.87 14.88 1.87
N ILE A 59 10.84 14.09 1.56
CA ILE A 59 10.91 13.07 0.49
C ILE A 59 11.01 13.73 -0.88
N VAL A 60 10.22 14.79 -1.13
CA VAL A 60 10.19 15.49 -2.42
C VAL A 60 11.48 16.26 -2.67
N TYR A 61 11.99 16.94 -1.65
CA TYR A 61 13.16 17.82 -1.75
C TYR A 61 14.44 17.23 -1.15
N SER A 62 14.48 15.92 -0.95
CA SER A 62 15.68 15.24 -0.47
C SER A 62 16.88 15.56 -1.38
N PRO A 63 18.04 15.93 -0.83
CA PRO A 63 19.25 16.11 -1.60
C PRO A 63 19.72 14.81 -2.28
N ASP A 64 19.32 13.66 -1.74
CA ASP A 64 19.66 12.34 -2.29
C ASP A 64 18.66 11.89 -3.37
N ARG A 65 17.66 12.72 -3.70
CA ARG A 65 16.69 12.37 -4.74
C ARG A 65 17.33 12.33 -6.10
N LEU A 66 17.17 11.23 -6.82
CA LEU A 66 17.66 11.09 -8.20
C LEU A 66 16.80 11.95 -9.14
N LEU A 67 17.39 13.03 -9.63
CA LEU A 67 16.73 13.98 -10.55
C LEU A 67 17.07 13.71 -12.02
N PHE A 68 18.06 12.88 -12.27
CA PHE A 68 18.60 12.58 -13.60
C PHE A 68 18.96 11.12 -13.72
N PRO A 69 18.93 10.55 -14.95
CA PRO A 69 19.42 9.21 -15.18
C PRO A 69 20.89 9.09 -14.80
N GLN A 70 21.24 7.92 -14.29
CA GLN A 70 22.63 7.62 -13.92
C GLN A 70 23.02 6.27 -14.53
N GLN A 71 24.23 6.21 -15.06
CA GLN A 71 24.85 5.00 -15.54
C GLN A 71 25.93 4.53 -14.55
N ARG A 72 25.94 3.24 -14.27
CA ARG A 72 26.99 2.67 -13.44
C ARG A 72 28.35 2.69 -14.15
N VAL A 73 29.34 3.21 -13.45
CA VAL A 73 30.74 3.23 -13.90
C VAL A 73 31.58 2.36 -12.98
N GLY A 74 31.89 1.18 -13.40
CA GLY A 74 32.65 0.21 -12.63
C GLY A 74 31.94 -1.11 -12.39
N PRO A 75 32.55 -2.03 -11.64
CA PRO A 75 32.01 -3.35 -11.41
C PRO A 75 30.69 -3.30 -10.62
N ARG A 76 29.86 -4.32 -10.80
CA ARG A 76 28.62 -4.49 -10.05
C ARG A 76 28.91 -4.50 -8.54
N GLY A 77 28.14 -3.71 -7.76
CA GLY A 77 28.35 -3.57 -6.32
C GLY A 77 29.30 -2.43 -5.92
N SER A 78 30.00 -1.77 -6.87
CA SER A 78 30.88 -0.64 -6.55
C SER A 78 30.16 0.62 -6.04
N GLY A 79 28.85 0.74 -6.29
CA GLY A 79 28.06 1.92 -5.93
C GLY A 79 28.43 3.19 -6.71
N ARG A 80 29.28 3.09 -7.74
CA ARG A 80 29.70 4.26 -8.52
C ARG A 80 28.81 4.47 -9.73
N PHE A 81 28.22 5.66 -9.81
CA PHE A 81 27.32 6.08 -10.89
C PHE A 81 27.70 7.46 -11.38
N GLU A 82 27.53 7.69 -12.68
CA GLU A 82 27.68 8.99 -13.31
C GLU A 82 26.39 9.41 -13.99
N ARG A 83 26.11 10.71 -13.92
CA ARG A 83 24.92 11.29 -14.58
C ARG A 83 25.09 11.22 -16.09
N ILE A 84 24.01 10.79 -16.76
CA ILE A 84 23.91 10.80 -18.22
C ILE A 84 22.69 11.61 -18.68
N PRO A 85 22.69 12.13 -19.92
CA PRO A 85 21.51 12.75 -20.51
C PRO A 85 20.35 11.75 -20.68
N TRP A 86 19.11 12.25 -20.67
CA TRP A 86 17.93 11.42 -20.88
C TRP A 86 17.94 10.70 -22.23
N ASN A 87 18.38 11.36 -23.32
CA ASN A 87 18.47 10.73 -24.64
C ASN A 87 19.39 9.51 -24.61
N THR A 88 20.57 9.65 -24.02
CA THR A 88 21.50 8.53 -23.84
C THR A 88 20.90 7.40 -23.03
N ALA A 89 20.15 7.71 -21.98
CA ALA A 89 19.44 6.69 -21.19
C ALA A 89 18.40 5.95 -22.02
N TYR A 90 17.59 6.66 -22.81
CA TYR A 90 16.59 6.04 -23.68
C TYR A 90 17.24 5.18 -24.79
N GLU A 91 18.27 5.67 -25.43
CA GLU A 91 19.01 4.92 -26.43
C GLU A 91 19.55 3.59 -25.89
N GLN A 92 20.20 3.64 -24.73
CA GLN A 92 20.72 2.44 -24.06
C GLN A 92 19.61 1.46 -23.66
N ILE A 93 18.47 1.95 -23.12
CA ILE A 93 17.34 1.11 -22.75
C ILE A 93 16.78 0.41 -24.01
N VAL A 94 16.52 1.15 -25.07
CA VAL A 94 15.96 0.61 -26.32
C VAL A 94 16.91 -0.40 -26.95
N GLU A 95 18.21 -0.09 -27.06
CA GLU A 95 19.21 -1.00 -27.61
C GLU A 95 19.29 -2.32 -26.83
N ASN A 96 19.30 -2.24 -25.48
CA ASN A 96 19.34 -3.44 -24.64
C ASN A 96 18.07 -4.27 -24.79
N LEU A 97 16.87 -3.67 -24.77
CA LEU A 97 15.61 -4.37 -24.95
C LEU A 97 15.56 -5.07 -26.32
N GLN A 98 15.91 -4.36 -27.38
CA GLN A 98 15.96 -4.94 -28.73
C GLN A 98 17.00 -6.06 -28.87
N SER A 99 18.16 -5.90 -28.23
CA SER A 99 19.21 -6.92 -28.22
C SER A 99 18.73 -8.20 -27.52
N ILE A 100 18.08 -8.05 -26.37
CA ILE A 100 17.50 -9.20 -25.65
C ILE A 100 16.42 -9.87 -26.50
N ALA A 101 15.52 -9.10 -27.08
CA ALA A 101 14.44 -9.64 -27.91
C ALA A 101 15.00 -10.39 -29.14
N ARG A 102 16.00 -9.85 -29.82
CA ARG A 102 16.64 -10.53 -30.96
C ARG A 102 17.35 -11.81 -30.56
N ARG A 103 17.92 -11.87 -29.37
CA ARG A 103 18.73 -13.03 -28.94
C ARG A 103 17.92 -14.13 -28.25
N TYR A 104 16.89 -13.77 -27.52
CA TYR A 104 16.17 -14.69 -26.63
C TYR A 104 14.66 -14.67 -26.81
N GLY A 105 14.11 -13.86 -27.71
CA GLY A 105 12.69 -13.58 -27.85
C GLY A 105 12.19 -12.45 -26.94
N PRO A 106 11.12 -11.76 -27.31
CA PRO A 106 10.57 -10.66 -26.52
C PRO A 106 10.09 -11.11 -25.13
N GLU A 107 9.66 -12.34 -24.98
CA GLU A 107 9.21 -12.97 -23.73
C GLU A 107 10.33 -13.12 -22.70
N ALA A 108 11.60 -12.93 -23.09
CA ALA A 108 12.72 -12.87 -22.14
C ALA A 108 12.75 -11.59 -21.31
N VAL A 109 11.90 -10.61 -21.65
CA VAL A 109 11.74 -9.37 -20.91
C VAL A 109 10.46 -9.46 -20.06
N ALA A 110 10.56 -9.16 -18.78
CA ALA A 110 9.43 -9.08 -17.87
C ALA A 110 9.40 -7.73 -17.17
N ILE A 111 8.21 -7.24 -16.85
CA ILE A 111 8.00 -6.09 -15.97
C ILE A 111 7.34 -6.54 -14.68
N TYR A 112 7.95 -6.17 -13.56
CA TYR A 112 7.35 -6.24 -12.24
C TYR A 112 6.89 -4.85 -11.81
N THR A 113 5.59 -4.68 -11.61
CA THR A 113 5.01 -3.42 -11.19
C THR A 113 4.87 -3.35 -9.68
N GLY A 114 5.29 -2.23 -9.11
CA GLY A 114 5.01 -1.93 -7.72
C GLY A 114 3.56 -1.48 -7.50
N ARG A 115 3.20 -1.29 -6.24
CA ARG A 115 1.82 -0.95 -5.86
C ARG A 115 1.35 0.42 -6.39
N GLY A 116 2.24 1.42 -6.50
CA GLY A 116 1.88 2.73 -7.03
C GLY A 116 1.34 2.68 -8.44
N ASN A 117 2.05 2.03 -9.34
CA ASN A 117 1.59 1.82 -10.72
C ASN A 117 0.33 0.93 -10.79
N PHE A 118 0.19 -0.01 -9.88
CA PHE A 118 -1.00 -0.84 -9.79
C PHE A 118 -2.26 -0.04 -9.44
N GLU A 119 -2.17 0.94 -8.57
CA GLU A 119 -3.30 1.78 -8.18
C GLU A 119 -3.72 2.73 -9.30
N PHE A 120 -2.79 3.25 -10.06
CA PHE A 120 -3.08 3.96 -11.31
C PHE A 120 -3.74 3.05 -12.35
N ALA A 121 -3.25 1.82 -12.49
CA ALA A 121 -3.83 0.83 -13.38
C ALA A 121 -5.27 0.42 -13.00
N LEU A 122 -5.62 0.45 -11.72
CA LEU A 122 -6.99 0.20 -11.28
C LEU A 122 -7.96 1.28 -11.74
N ASN A 123 -7.53 2.52 -11.81
CA ASN A 123 -8.35 3.60 -12.37
C ASN A 123 -8.64 3.38 -13.85
N GLU A 124 -7.67 2.87 -14.60
CA GLU A 124 -7.81 2.51 -16.00
C GLU A 124 -8.68 1.25 -16.19
N LEU A 125 -8.54 0.26 -15.30
CA LEU A 125 -9.31 -0.98 -15.32
C LEU A 125 -10.83 -0.74 -15.15
N PHE A 126 -11.21 0.26 -14.38
CA PHE A 126 -12.59 0.61 -14.09
C PHE A 126 -13.12 1.77 -14.94
N ALA A 127 -12.32 2.31 -15.84
CA ALA A 127 -12.79 3.30 -16.82
C ALA A 127 -13.76 2.66 -17.81
N PRO A 128 -14.84 3.34 -18.21
CA PRO A 128 -15.86 2.77 -19.10
C PRO A 128 -15.36 2.30 -20.47
N ASN A 129 -14.19 2.78 -20.89
CA ASN A 129 -13.55 2.43 -22.16
C ASN A 129 -12.25 1.64 -21.96
N SER A 130 -12.11 0.93 -20.86
CA SER A 130 -10.84 0.37 -20.42
C SER A 130 -10.22 -0.60 -21.41
N THR A 131 -9.18 -0.14 -22.02
CA THR A 131 -8.02 -0.97 -22.29
C THR A 131 -7.26 -1.07 -20.97
N VAL A 132 -6.96 -2.28 -20.55
CA VAL A 132 -6.19 -2.55 -19.31
C VAL A 132 -4.73 -2.16 -19.56
N GLU A 133 -4.45 -0.88 -19.55
CA GLU A 133 -3.13 -0.36 -19.84
C GLU A 133 -2.60 0.38 -18.61
N SER A 134 -1.94 -0.36 -17.73
CA SER A 134 -1.01 0.31 -16.83
C SER A 134 0.13 0.92 -17.67
N SER A 135 0.68 2.03 -17.24
CA SER A 135 1.84 2.64 -17.88
C SER A 135 3.02 1.65 -18.07
N ALA A 136 3.08 0.61 -17.25
CA ALA A 136 4.06 -0.45 -17.37
C ALA A 136 3.68 -1.47 -18.46
N ASN A 137 2.41 -1.85 -18.56
CA ASN A 137 1.93 -2.77 -19.62
C ASN A 137 1.98 -2.12 -21.00
N ALA A 138 1.74 -0.82 -21.08
CA ALA A 138 1.83 -0.07 -22.34
C ALA A 138 3.22 -0.17 -23.01
N VAL A 139 4.27 -0.45 -22.26
CA VAL A 139 5.60 -0.70 -22.83
C VAL A 139 5.75 -2.13 -23.33
N LEU A 140 5.27 -3.13 -22.58
CA LEU A 140 5.53 -4.54 -22.90
C LEU A 140 4.63 -5.10 -24.01
N PHE A 141 3.38 -4.71 -24.09
CA PHE A 141 2.47 -5.24 -25.11
C PHE A 141 2.93 -4.91 -26.53
N PRO A 142 3.24 -3.64 -26.87
CA PRO A 142 3.82 -3.34 -28.17
C PRO A 142 5.18 -3.98 -28.42
N PHE A 143 5.96 -4.23 -27.35
CA PHE A 143 7.23 -4.93 -27.44
C PHE A 143 7.07 -6.43 -27.74
N GLY A 144 5.90 -7.01 -27.46
CA GLY A 144 5.57 -8.41 -27.72
C GLY A 144 5.80 -9.36 -26.54
N SER A 145 6.01 -8.83 -25.33
CA SER A 145 6.14 -9.67 -24.12
C SER A 145 4.83 -9.72 -23.33
N PRO A 146 4.31 -10.92 -22.99
CA PRO A 146 3.17 -11.08 -22.09
C PRO A 146 3.57 -11.06 -20.61
N ASN A 147 4.85 -10.95 -20.28
CA ASN A 147 5.38 -11.21 -18.94
C ASN A 147 5.27 -9.97 -18.05
N THR A 148 4.05 -9.64 -17.68
CA THR A 148 3.75 -8.62 -16.67
C THR A 148 3.37 -9.29 -15.35
N MET A 149 3.93 -8.82 -14.26
CA MET A 149 3.58 -9.28 -12.92
C MET A 149 3.67 -8.14 -11.92
N GLY A 150 2.99 -8.29 -10.81
CA GLY A 150 3.03 -7.31 -9.74
C GLY A 150 2.63 -7.92 -8.41
N VAL A 151 2.87 -7.18 -7.34
CA VAL A 151 2.44 -7.57 -6.00
C VAL A 151 0.92 -7.85 -5.92
N GLY A 152 0.14 -7.21 -6.79
CA GLY A 152 -1.30 -7.39 -6.89
C GLY A 152 -1.72 -8.83 -7.11
N SER A 153 -0.96 -9.63 -7.86
CA SER A 153 -1.26 -11.05 -8.10
C SER A 153 -1.25 -11.90 -6.84
N LEU A 154 -0.33 -11.63 -5.91
CA LEU A 154 -0.22 -12.34 -4.63
C LEU A 154 -0.96 -11.65 -3.48
N CYS A 155 -1.33 -10.39 -3.63
CA CYS A 155 -1.94 -9.58 -2.60
C CYS A 155 -3.41 -9.32 -2.93
N TYR A 156 -3.68 -8.29 -3.74
CA TYR A 156 -5.03 -7.81 -3.98
C TYR A 156 -5.93 -8.82 -4.71
N VAL A 157 -5.42 -9.51 -5.72
CA VAL A 157 -6.18 -10.51 -6.47
C VAL A 157 -6.54 -11.68 -5.55
N SER A 158 -5.60 -12.17 -4.75
CA SER A 158 -5.84 -13.29 -3.85
C SER A 158 -6.81 -12.93 -2.72
N TYR A 159 -6.55 -11.85 -1.98
CA TYR A 159 -7.34 -11.48 -0.79
C TYR A 159 -8.57 -10.64 -1.13
N GLY A 160 -8.41 -9.63 -1.99
CA GLY A 160 -9.48 -8.68 -2.28
C GLY A 160 -10.49 -9.16 -3.30
N LEU A 161 -10.10 -10.02 -4.22
CA LEU A 161 -10.98 -10.51 -5.27
C LEU A 161 -11.37 -11.98 -5.08
N ILE A 162 -10.40 -12.90 -5.11
CA ILE A 162 -10.67 -14.34 -5.13
C ILE A 162 -11.18 -14.83 -3.78
N ALA A 163 -10.45 -14.60 -2.69
CA ALA A 163 -10.84 -15.05 -1.37
C ALA A 163 -12.16 -14.42 -0.92
N SER A 164 -12.34 -13.12 -1.13
CA SER A 164 -13.58 -12.42 -0.80
C SER A 164 -14.77 -12.98 -1.56
N ARG A 165 -14.61 -13.21 -2.87
CA ARG A 165 -15.68 -13.79 -3.69
C ARG A 165 -16.01 -15.23 -3.28
N ALA A 166 -15.00 -16.02 -2.95
CA ALA A 166 -15.20 -17.38 -2.49
C ALA A 166 -15.94 -17.45 -1.14
N CYS A 167 -15.58 -16.58 -0.20
CA CYS A 167 -16.16 -16.59 1.14
C CYS A 167 -17.51 -15.85 1.25
N PHE A 168 -17.68 -14.77 0.51
CA PHE A 168 -18.83 -13.84 0.69
C PHE A 168 -19.64 -13.64 -0.58
N GLY A 169 -19.29 -14.26 -1.70
CA GLY A 169 -19.97 -14.07 -2.99
C GLY A 169 -19.74 -12.69 -3.64
N ALA A 170 -19.01 -11.79 -2.99
CA ALA A 170 -18.78 -10.42 -3.45
C ALA A 170 -17.35 -9.95 -3.19
N TYR A 171 -16.96 -8.85 -3.85
CA TYR A 171 -15.66 -8.23 -3.61
C TYR A 171 -15.65 -7.41 -2.33
N MET A 172 -14.69 -7.67 -1.45
CA MET A 172 -14.55 -7.03 -0.13
C MET A 172 -14.05 -5.57 -0.17
N ARG A 173 -13.92 -4.96 -1.33
CA ARG A 173 -13.43 -3.58 -1.43
C ARG A 173 -14.24 -2.56 -0.64
N ASN A 174 -15.52 -2.84 -0.45
CA ASN A 174 -16.44 -1.95 0.23
C ASN A 174 -16.67 -2.32 1.70
N MET A 175 -16.02 -3.38 2.19
CA MET A 175 -16.09 -3.74 3.60
C MET A 175 -14.97 -3.04 4.36
N ARG A 176 -15.36 -2.38 5.42
CA ARG A 176 -14.46 -1.73 6.35
C ARG A 176 -14.77 -2.25 7.75
N GLU A 177 -13.69 -2.53 8.46
CA GLU A 177 -13.78 -2.96 9.85
C GLU A 177 -14.35 -1.84 10.72
N ASP A 178 -15.29 -2.15 11.59
CA ASP A 178 -15.80 -1.24 12.63
C ASP A 178 -14.91 -1.30 13.87
N ILE A 179 -13.67 -0.89 13.70
CA ILE A 179 -12.65 -0.92 14.76
C ILE A 179 -13.07 -0.07 15.95
N GLU A 180 -13.69 1.06 15.67
CA GLU A 180 -14.00 2.05 16.70
C GLU A 180 -15.02 1.54 17.71
N ASN A 181 -15.98 0.72 17.28
CA ASN A 181 -17.04 0.17 18.13
C ASN A 181 -16.72 -1.23 18.67
N ALA A 182 -15.62 -1.83 18.30
CA ALA A 182 -15.22 -3.15 18.78
C ALA A 182 -14.84 -3.14 20.27
N GLU A 183 -15.20 -4.19 20.99
CA GLU A 183 -14.79 -4.45 22.38
C GLU A 183 -13.50 -5.27 22.45
N LEU A 184 -13.26 -6.12 21.43
CA LEU A 184 -12.03 -6.89 21.26
C LEU A 184 -11.48 -6.65 19.85
N ILE A 185 -10.20 -6.31 19.77
CA ILE A 185 -9.50 -6.08 18.52
C ILE A 185 -8.30 -7.02 18.43
N LEU A 186 -8.31 -7.89 17.42
CA LEU A 186 -7.16 -8.73 17.08
C LEU A 186 -6.39 -8.07 15.92
N VAL A 187 -5.16 -7.65 16.18
CA VAL A 187 -4.24 -7.17 15.14
C VAL A 187 -3.29 -8.31 14.80
N TRP A 188 -3.57 -9.00 13.70
CA TRP A 188 -2.86 -10.21 13.33
C TRP A 188 -1.99 -10.01 12.09
N GLY A 189 -0.70 -10.20 12.22
CA GLY A 189 0.29 -10.02 11.14
C GLY A 189 0.30 -8.63 10.52
N ALA A 190 -0.23 -7.63 11.23
CA ALA A 190 -0.37 -6.26 10.74
C ALA A 190 0.32 -5.26 11.66
N ASN A 191 0.83 -4.17 11.07
CA ASN A 191 1.52 -3.13 11.83
C ASN A 191 1.06 -1.72 11.41
N PRO A 192 -0.19 -1.33 11.74
CA PRO A 192 -0.74 -0.02 11.37
C PRO A 192 0.04 1.18 11.91
N SER A 193 0.95 0.99 12.87
CA SER A 193 1.84 2.08 13.32
C SER A 193 2.85 2.51 12.25
N THR A 194 3.28 1.60 11.38
CA THR A 194 4.32 1.86 10.37
C THR A 194 3.87 1.54 8.95
N ALA A 195 2.92 0.63 8.78
CA ALA A 195 2.36 0.26 7.49
C ALA A 195 1.26 1.23 7.04
N SER A 196 0.70 1.00 5.87
CA SER A 196 -0.41 1.78 5.32
C SER A 196 -1.61 1.81 6.28
N SER A 197 -2.34 2.90 6.23
CA SER A 197 -3.51 3.21 7.06
C SER A 197 -3.21 3.58 8.52
N PRO A 198 -2.68 4.79 8.74
CA PRO A 198 -2.55 5.35 10.09
C PRO A 198 -3.89 5.58 10.78
N ILE A 199 -5.01 5.53 10.02
CA ILE A 199 -6.37 5.64 10.53
C ILE A 199 -6.66 4.50 11.47
N ASN A 200 -6.35 3.25 11.07
CA ASN A 200 -6.61 2.07 11.90
C ASN A 200 -5.94 2.19 13.27
N LEU A 201 -4.70 2.68 13.36
CA LEU A 201 -4.06 2.92 14.66
C LEU A 201 -4.83 3.94 15.51
N SER A 202 -5.33 5.00 14.88
CA SER A 202 -6.13 6.03 15.57
C SER A 202 -7.44 5.47 16.08
N GLU A 203 -8.12 4.65 15.28
CA GLU A 203 -9.37 3.96 15.64
C GLU A 203 -9.14 2.96 16.76
N ILE A 204 -8.09 2.13 16.69
CA ILE A 204 -7.70 1.22 17.77
C ILE A 204 -7.49 1.99 19.09
N LYS A 205 -6.76 3.10 19.05
CA LYS A 205 -6.55 3.93 20.26
C LYS A 205 -7.85 4.58 20.77
N ARG A 206 -8.79 4.92 19.91
CA ARG A 206 -10.11 5.41 20.33
C ARG A 206 -10.91 4.32 21.00
N ALA A 207 -10.97 3.13 20.40
CA ALA A 207 -11.62 1.96 21.00
C ALA A 207 -11.02 1.60 22.37
N GLN A 208 -9.70 1.60 22.51
CA GLN A 208 -9.04 1.36 23.79
C GLN A 208 -9.44 2.39 24.86
N ARG A 209 -9.58 3.66 24.52
CA ARG A 209 -10.05 4.67 25.48
C ARG A 209 -11.49 4.42 25.96
N ARG A 210 -12.27 3.65 25.23
CA ARG A 210 -13.60 3.20 25.61
C ARG A 210 -13.60 1.84 26.35
N GLY A 211 -12.43 1.24 26.54
CA GLY A 211 -12.27 -0.02 27.27
C GLY A 211 -12.05 -1.24 26.37
N ALA A 212 -11.92 -1.09 25.07
CA ALA A 212 -11.65 -2.21 24.17
C ALA A 212 -10.31 -2.89 24.50
N ARG A 213 -10.32 -4.22 24.53
CA ARG A 213 -9.11 -5.03 24.65
C ARG A 213 -8.45 -5.16 23.28
N VAL A 214 -7.13 -5.01 23.24
CA VAL A 214 -6.34 -5.16 22.00
C VAL A 214 -5.29 -6.25 22.19
N ILE A 215 -5.29 -7.22 21.30
CA ILE A 215 -4.31 -8.31 21.23
C ILE A 215 -3.58 -8.20 19.89
N VAL A 216 -2.26 -8.22 19.93
CA VAL A 216 -1.40 -8.24 18.73
C VAL A 216 -0.77 -9.61 18.57
N ILE A 217 -1.09 -10.29 17.48
CA ILE A 217 -0.51 -11.60 17.11
C ILE A 217 0.52 -11.35 16.01
N ASP A 218 1.80 -11.57 16.33
CA ASP A 218 2.90 -11.28 15.40
C ASP A 218 4.14 -12.06 15.85
N HIS A 219 5.02 -12.40 14.92
CA HIS A 219 6.30 -13.05 15.22
C HIS A 219 7.26 -12.15 16.02
N ARG A 220 7.02 -10.86 16.03
CA ARG A 220 7.78 -9.85 16.80
C ARG A 220 6.86 -8.89 17.53
N ARG A 221 7.34 -8.32 18.62
CA ARG A 221 6.62 -7.24 19.31
C ARG A 221 6.70 -5.96 18.46
N SER A 222 5.73 -5.80 17.57
CA SER A 222 5.66 -4.72 16.59
C SER A 222 5.52 -3.32 17.21
N GLU A 223 5.69 -2.28 16.42
CA GLU A 223 5.46 -0.89 16.81
C GLU A 223 3.99 -0.67 17.22
N THR A 224 3.06 -1.38 16.59
CA THR A 224 1.64 -1.35 16.97
C THR A 224 1.44 -1.93 18.37
N ALA A 225 2.04 -3.08 18.68
CA ALA A 225 1.95 -3.67 20.01
C ALA A 225 2.49 -2.74 21.11
N ARG A 226 3.57 -2.00 20.82
CA ARG A 226 4.14 -1.00 21.74
C ARG A 226 3.26 0.25 21.84
N ALA A 227 2.82 0.80 20.73
CA ALA A 227 2.03 2.03 20.66
C ALA A 227 0.65 1.92 21.29
N THR A 228 0.07 0.72 21.29
CA THR A 228 -1.23 0.41 21.89
C THR A 228 -1.09 -0.23 23.27
N ARG A 229 0.12 -0.55 23.72
CA ARG A 229 0.36 -1.34 24.94
C ARG A 229 -0.46 -2.63 24.99
N ALA A 230 -0.70 -3.20 23.79
CA ALA A 230 -1.50 -4.41 23.64
C ALA A 230 -0.83 -5.63 24.29
N GLU A 231 -1.64 -6.59 24.66
CA GLU A 231 -1.18 -7.95 24.88
C GLU A 231 -0.57 -8.47 23.56
N TRP A 232 0.65 -9.02 23.65
CA TRP A 232 1.34 -9.54 22.49
C TRP A 232 1.47 -11.06 22.59
N ILE A 233 0.96 -11.74 21.57
CA ILE A 233 1.09 -13.19 21.39
C ILE A 233 2.15 -13.42 20.30
N GLY A 234 3.31 -13.91 20.70
CA GLY A 234 4.40 -14.25 19.81
C GLY A 234 4.16 -15.60 19.14
N ILE A 235 4.12 -15.62 17.81
CA ILE A 235 4.00 -16.88 17.04
C ILE A 235 5.25 -17.11 16.19
N ARG A 236 5.52 -18.35 15.83
CA ARG A 236 6.58 -18.68 14.86
C ARG A 236 6.12 -18.30 13.47
N PRO A 237 6.98 -17.71 12.61
CA PRO A 237 6.64 -17.45 11.22
C PRO A 237 6.11 -18.72 10.53
N GLY A 238 5.01 -18.59 9.79
CA GLY A 238 4.37 -19.70 9.08
C GLY A 238 3.43 -20.58 9.92
N THR A 239 3.16 -20.21 11.19
CA THR A 239 2.23 -20.97 12.06
C THR A 239 0.89 -20.29 12.29
N ASP A 240 0.59 -19.22 11.54
CA ASP A 240 -0.66 -18.47 11.64
C ASP A 240 -1.88 -19.38 11.43
N GLY A 241 -1.83 -20.23 10.39
CA GLY A 241 -2.89 -21.20 10.10
C GLY A 241 -3.14 -22.18 11.24
N ALA A 242 -2.08 -22.66 11.90
CA ALA A 242 -2.21 -23.58 13.04
C ALA A 242 -2.88 -22.90 14.23
N LEU A 243 -2.52 -21.64 14.53
CA LEU A 243 -3.19 -20.86 15.58
C LEU A 243 -4.64 -20.60 15.23
N ALA A 244 -4.95 -20.23 13.98
CA ALA A 244 -6.32 -20.01 13.52
C ALA A 244 -7.19 -21.27 13.68
N LEU A 245 -6.67 -22.43 13.24
CA LEU A 245 -7.38 -23.72 13.42
C LEU A 245 -7.57 -24.06 14.89
N GLY A 246 -6.58 -23.78 15.75
CA GLY A 246 -6.71 -23.98 17.20
C GLY A 246 -7.82 -23.11 17.81
N LEU A 247 -7.93 -21.86 17.39
CA LEU A 247 -9.02 -20.97 17.82
C LEU A 247 -10.38 -21.45 17.33
N ILE A 248 -10.48 -21.84 16.06
CA ILE A 248 -11.71 -22.42 15.47
C ILE A 248 -12.12 -23.68 16.24
N HIS A 249 -11.17 -24.58 16.53
CA HIS A 249 -11.44 -25.78 17.30
C HIS A 249 -12.08 -25.48 18.66
N VAL A 250 -11.52 -24.52 19.41
CA VAL A 250 -12.06 -24.12 20.72
C VAL A 250 -13.47 -23.52 20.57
N LEU A 251 -13.68 -22.63 19.59
CA LEU A 251 -14.97 -22.01 19.33
C LEU A 251 -16.07 -23.07 19.04
N ILE A 252 -15.74 -24.09 18.26
CA ILE A 252 -16.68 -25.17 17.93
C ILE A 252 -16.88 -26.10 19.13
N ALA A 253 -15.81 -26.57 19.75
CA ALA A 253 -15.87 -27.53 20.85
C ALA A 253 -16.61 -27.01 22.08
N GLU A 254 -16.52 -25.70 22.35
CA GLU A 254 -17.17 -25.05 23.47
C GLU A 254 -18.47 -24.31 23.10
N ASN A 255 -18.94 -24.45 21.85
CA ASN A 255 -20.14 -23.78 21.32
C ASN A 255 -20.12 -22.25 21.50
N LEU A 256 -18.96 -21.62 21.29
CA LEU A 256 -18.75 -20.17 21.44
C LEU A 256 -19.01 -19.40 20.14
N TYR A 257 -19.83 -19.90 19.26
CA TYR A 257 -20.23 -19.28 18.00
C TYR A 257 -21.73 -18.97 17.99
N ASP A 258 -22.13 -18.02 17.16
CA ASP A 258 -23.54 -17.68 16.93
C ASP A 258 -24.19 -18.78 16.08
N GLN A 259 -25.01 -19.61 16.73
CA GLN A 259 -25.66 -20.77 16.09
C GLN A 259 -26.69 -20.32 15.03
N ASP A 260 -27.42 -19.26 15.28
CA ASP A 260 -28.42 -18.74 14.34
C ASP A 260 -27.73 -18.19 13.08
N PHE A 261 -26.66 -17.43 13.25
CA PHE A 261 -25.85 -16.96 12.14
C PHE A 261 -25.26 -18.12 11.33
N VAL A 262 -24.69 -19.12 12.01
CA VAL A 262 -24.08 -20.27 11.34
C VAL A 262 -25.12 -21.05 10.53
N GLN A 263 -26.28 -21.32 11.09
CA GLN A 263 -27.34 -22.08 10.42
C GLN A 263 -27.95 -21.35 9.22
N ASN A 264 -28.16 -20.05 9.34
CA ASN A 264 -28.90 -19.29 8.33
C ASN A 264 -28.02 -18.57 7.30
N TRP A 265 -26.74 -18.30 7.62
CA TRP A 265 -25.90 -17.42 6.82
C TRP A 265 -24.56 -18.03 6.38
N THR A 266 -24.26 -19.28 6.81
CA THR A 266 -23.02 -19.93 6.39
C THR A 266 -23.30 -21.23 5.62
N HIS A 267 -22.29 -21.70 4.90
CA HIS A 267 -22.34 -22.97 4.18
C HIS A 267 -21.11 -23.80 4.49
N GLY A 268 -21.31 -25.11 4.68
CA GLY A 268 -20.23 -26.08 4.90
C GLY A 268 -19.68 -26.15 6.33
N PHE A 269 -20.32 -25.52 7.29
CA PHE A 269 -19.87 -25.53 8.69
C PHE A 269 -19.84 -26.95 9.27
N ASP A 270 -20.80 -27.82 8.92
CA ASP A 270 -20.83 -29.21 9.38
C ASP A 270 -19.68 -30.08 8.86
N SER A 271 -18.93 -29.58 7.87
CA SER A 271 -17.77 -30.25 7.27
C SER A 271 -16.43 -29.71 7.79
N LEU A 272 -16.48 -28.72 8.66
CA LEU A 272 -15.32 -28.09 9.24
C LEU A 272 -14.84 -28.84 10.49
#